data_5cc9ebfefdc157c1fe62dfc5c846e9dc
#
_entry.id   5cc9ebfefdc157c1fe62dfc5c846e9dc
#
_cell.length_a   1.000
_cell.length_b   1.000
_cell.length_c   1.000
_cell.angle_alpha   90.00
_cell.angle_beta   90.00
_cell.angle_gamma   90.00
#
_symmetry.space_group_name_H-M   'P 1'
#
loop_
_entity.id
_entity.type
_entity.pdbx_description
1 polymer ?
#
loop_
_entity_poly.entity_id
_entity_poly.type
_entity_poly.pdbx_seq_one_letter_code
_entity_poly.pdbx_strand_id
1 'polypeptide(L)'
;DIKDHEHELEEARLLAEKAELKQSFLANMSHEIRTPLNAIVGFSNILAADEELEPDERCEYIKTINKNSDLLLLLINDILELSRLESGYMSFEFAPCGVEELVDEIYQTHQMLIPEQLEFIKDKDTVPVRINVDKGRLAQVVTNFLNNASKFTASGYIKLGYRYLPETSEVEIYVEDTGCGIPRAEQKMIFNRFYKQNEFSQGTGLGLSICQIIIEKLQGRIELHSEQGKGSRFAVILKATSYE
;
A
#
# COMPACT_ATOMS: atom_id res chain seq x y z
N ASP A 1 -2.26 -28.19 37.05
CA ASP A 1 -2.58 -29.26 36.12
C ASP A 1 -1.79 -29.07 34.83
N ILE A 2 -1.41 -30.16 34.14
CA ILE A 2 -0.52 -30.06 32.96
C ILE A 2 -1.14 -29.16 31.88
N LYS A 3 -2.45 -29.23 31.68
CA LYS A 3 -3.18 -28.38 30.71
C LYS A 3 -3.17 -26.90 31.07
N ASP A 4 -3.23 -26.55 32.33
CA ASP A 4 -3.18 -25.15 32.78
C ASP A 4 -1.78 -24.58 32.53
N HIS A 5 -0.76 -25.39 32.75
CA HIS A 5 0.63 -24.98 32.54
C HIS A 5 0.98 -24.85 31.04
N GLU A 6 0.43 -25.73 30.18
CA GLU A 6 0.56 -25.59 28.72
C GLU A 6 -0.14 -24.31 28.21
N HIS A 7 -1.29 -23.96 28.76
CA HIS A 7 -2.02 -22.74 28.39
C HIS A 7 -1.28 -21.47 28.83
N GLU A 8 -0.76 -21.44 30.07
CA GLU A 8 0.08 -20.33 30.57
C GLU A 8 1.36 -20.13 29.73
N LEU A 9 1.98 -21.23 29.29
CA LEU A 9 3.19 -21.19 28.45
C LEU A 9 2.87 -20.64 27.06
N GLU A 10 1.75 -21.02 26.47
CA GLU A 10 1.31 -20.52 25.16
C GLU A 10 0.93 -19.03 25.22
N GLU A 11 0.24 -18.59 26.28
CA GLU A 11 -0.06 -17.17 26.48
C GLU A 11 1.23 -16.34 26.66
N ALA A 12 2.18 -16.84 27.47
CA ALA A 12 3.46 -16.17 27.68
C ALA A 12 4.26 -16.08 26.35
N ARG A 13 4.25 -17.12 25.56
CA ARG A 13 4.89 -17.14 24.23
C ARG A 13 4.25 -16.13 23.29
N LEU A 14 2.93 -16.07 23.23
CA LEU A 14 2.20 -15.11 22.39
C LEU A 14 2.47 -13.66 22.79
N LEU A 15 2.58 -13.40 24.10
CA LEU A 15 2.94 -12.08 24.63
C LEU A 15 4.38 -11.70 24.26
N ALA A 16 5.31 -12.65 24.36
CA ALA A 16 6.71 -12.43 23.99
C ALA A 16 6.84 -12.14 22.48
N GLU A 17 6.19 -12.92 21.62
CA GLU A 17 6.18 -12.69 20.18
C GLU A 17 5.59 -11.30 19.82
N LYS A 18 4.50 -10.89 20.47
CA LYS A 18 3.93 -9.54 20.28
C LYS A 18 4.88 -8.43 20.73
N ALA A 19 5.59 -8.65 21.85
CA ALA A 19 6.57 -7.67 22.34
C ALA A 19 7.76 -7.53 21.39
N GLU A 20 8.30 -8.62 20.86
CA GLU A 20 9.38 -8.62 19.87
C GLU A 20 8.96 -7.92 18.58
N LEU A 21 7.76 -8.21 18.06
CA LEU A 21 7.21 -7.55 16.88
C LEU A 21 7.06 -6.04 17.10
N LYS A 22 6.59 -5.63 18.28
CA LYS A 22 6.47 -4.21 18.63
C LYS A 22 7.83 -3.52 18.73
N GLN A 23 8.82 -4.18 19.31
CA GLN A 23 10.18 -3.65 19.42
C GLN A 23 10.85 -3.51 18.04
N SER A 24 10.74 -4.53 17.19
CA SER A 24 11.21 -4.50 15.80
C SER A 24 10.52 -3.38 15.01
N PHE A 25 9.22 -3.20 15.17
CA PHE A 25 8.47 -2.12 14.55
C PHE A 25 9.02 -0.73 14.95
N LEU A 26 9.24 -0.48 16.26
CA LEU A 26 9.78 0.79 16.74
C LEU A 26 11.21 1.04 16.25
N ALA A 27 12.05 0.00 16.19
CA ALA A 27 13.41 0.10 15.66
C ALA A 27 13.41 0.47 14.17
N ASN A 28 12.57 -0.20 13.37
CA ASN A 28 12.42 0.07 11.94
C ASN A 28 11.85 1.48 11.70
N MET A 29 10.83 1.90 12.45
CA MET A 29 10.32 3.28 12.41
C MET A 29 11.43 4.31 12.64
N SER A 30 12.22 4.10 13.68
CA SER A 30 13.31 5.03 14.02
C SER A 30 14.33 5.14 12.89
N HIS A 31 14.64 4.02 12.24
CA HIS A 31 15.55 3.99 11.10
C HIS A 31 14.95 4.71 9.86
N GLU A 32 13.69 4.39 9.52
CA GLU A 32 13.01 4.97 8.36
C GLU A 32 12.73 6.48 8.51
N ILE A 33 12.58 6.99 9.75
CA ILE A 33 12.49 8.41 10.05
C ILE A 33 13.85 9.09 9.96
N ARG A 34 14.91 8.45 10.46
CA ARG A 34 16.25 9.05 10.54
C ARG A 34 16.85 9.32 9.17
N THR A 35 16.64 8.42 8.21
CA THR A 35 17.22 8.53 6.86
C THR A 35 16.79 9.80 6.13
N PRO A 36 15.48 10.08 5.92
CA PRO A 36 15.05 11.32 5.27
C PRO A 36 15.36 12.57 6.12
N LEU A 37 15.28 12.47 7.44
CA LEU A 37 15.62 13.58 8.32
C LEU A 37 17.10 13.99 8.20
N ASN A 38 18.01 13.03 8.18
CA ASN A 38 19.43 13.31 7.98
C ASN A 38 19.71 13.93 6.60
N ALA A 39 19.01 13.52 5.55
CA ALA A 39 19.10 14.13 4.23
C ALA A 39 18.63 15.60 4.25
N ILE A 40 17.47 15.87 4.88
CA ILE A 40 16.94 17.24 5.04
C ILE A 40 17.97 18.12 5.77
N VAL A 41 18.45 17.69 6.94
CA VAL A 41 19.41 18.45 7.75
C VAL A 41 20.73 18.64 7.01
N GLY A 42 21.26 17.58 6.38
CA GLY A 42 22.53 17.63 5.65
C GLY A 42 22.51 18.62 4.49
N PHE A 43 21.51 18.55 3.61
CA PHE A 43 21.39 19.47 2.48
C PHE A 43 21.02 20.89 2.93
N SER A 44 20.26 21.06 3.99
CA SER A 44 19.98 22.38 4.58
C SER A 44 21.26 23.04 5.12
N ASN A 45 22.14 22.27 5.78
CA ASN A 45 23.42 22.77 6.26
C ASN A 45 24.34 23.20 5.12
N ILE A 46 24.39 22.42 4.02
CA ILE A 46 25.17 22.79 2.83
C ILE A 46 24.66 24.09 2.24
N LEU A 47 23.33 24.23 2.06
CA LEU A 47 22.71 25.46 1.55
C LEU A 47 22.97 26.68 2.44
N ALA A 48 23.13 26.48 3.74
CA ALA A 48 23.40 27.56 4.69
C ALA A 48 24.89 27.94 4.78
N ALA A 49 25.79 27.01 4.52
CA ALA A 49 27.23 27.21 4.69
C ALA A 49 27.95 27.68 3.41
N ASP A 50 27.39 27.41 2.24
CA ASP A 50 28.02 27.69 0.96
C ASP A 50 27.25 28.77 0.20
N GLU A 51 27.84 30.01 0.21
CA GLU A 51 27.29 31.14 -0.51
C GLU A 51 27.63 31.12 -2.02
N GLU A 52 28.61 30.32 -2.44
CA GLU A 52 29.11 30.25 -3.81
C GLU A 52 28.47 29.09 -4.64
N LEU A 53 27.47 28.39 -4.08
CA LEU A 53 26.73 27.32 -4.79
C LEU A 53 26.13 27.80 -6.10
N GLU A 54 26.39 27.08 -7.17
CA GLU A 54 25.76 27.32 -8.45
C GLU A 54 24.22 27.19 -8.35
N PRO A 55 23.45 28.01 -9.12
CA PRO A 55 21.99 28.02 -9.05
C PRO A 55 21.35 26.64 -9.29
N ASP A 56 21.95 25.83 -10.16
CA ASP A 56 21.46 24.49 -10.50
C ASP A 56 21.67 23.51 -9.33
N GLU A 57 22.83 23.56 -8.66
CA GLU A 57 23.11 22.73 -7.47
C GLU A 57 22.20 23.11 -6.32
N ARG A 58 21.99 24.41 -6.09
CA ARG A 58 21.04 24.91 -5.08
C ARG A 58 19.63 24.38 -5.35
N CYS A 59 19.19 24.39 -6.60
CA CYS A 59 17.89 23.87 -7.00
C CYS A 59 17.78 22.37 -6.75
N GLU A 60 18.83 21.58 -7.03
CA GLU A 60 18.86 20.14 -6.75
C GLU A 60 18.78 19.82 -5.26
N TYR A 61 19.50 20.56 -4.42
CA TYR A 61 19.45 20.38 -2.97
C TYR A 61 18.06 20.70 -2.42
N ILE A 62 17.42 21.78 -2.87
CA ILE A 62 16.04 22.13 -2.48
C ILE A 62 15.06 21.04 -2.92
N LYS A 63 15.17 20.49 -4.14
CA LYS A 63 14.35 19.36 -4.61
C LYS A 63 14.53 18.13 -3.73
N THR A 64 15.76 17.84 -3.33
CA THR A 64 16.08 16.70 -2.48
C THR A 64 15.50 16.87 -1.07
N ILE A 65 15.57 18.09 -0.50
CA ILE A 65 14.96 18.42 0.80
C ILE A 65 13.45 18.21 0.71
N ASN A 66 12.79 18.79 -0.28
CA ASN A 66 11.35 18.67 -0.46
C ASN A 66 10.91 17.19 -0.61
N LYS A 67 11.59 16.44 -1.46
CA LYS A 67 11.31 15.01 -1.65
C LYS A 67 11.43 14.20 -0.35
N ASN A 68 12.44 14.48 0.48
CA ASN A 68 12.60 13.79 1.76
C ASN A 68 11.57 14.26 2.80
N SER A 69 11.15 15.53 2.75
CA SER A 69 10.08 16.06 3.59
C SER A 69 8.74 15.39 3.27
N ASP A 70 8.39 15.25 1.99
CA ASP A 70 7.19 14.55 1.55
C ASP A 70 7.19 13.08 1.97
N LEU A 71 8.33 12.40 1.83
CA LEU A 71 8.50 11.02 2.28
C LEU A 71 8.31 10.89 3.80
N LEU A 72 8.84 11.83 4.58
CA LEU A 72 8.71 11.83 6.04
C LEU A 72 7.26 12.06 6.46
N LEU A 73 6.55 12.98 5.80
CA LEU A 73 5.12 13.22 6.04
C LEU A 73 4.28 11.99 5.72
N LEU A 74 4.55 11.34 4.59
CA LEU A 74 3.89 10.10 4.20
C LEU A 74 4.11 9.01 5.26
N LEU A 75 5.36 8.81 5.70
CA LEU A 75 5.70 7.83 6.72
C LEU A 75 4.98 8.09 8.05
N ILE A 76 4.94 9.34 8.51
CA ILE A 76 4.21 9.71 9.73
C ILE A 76 2.73 9.39 9.60
N ASN A 77 2.10 9.75 8.47
CA ASN A 77 0.70 9.46 8.22
C ASN A 77 0.41 7.96 8.20
N ASP A 78 1.24 7.16 7.52
CA ASP A 78 1.12 5.70 7.49
C ASP A 78 1.23 5.08 8.89
N ILE A 79 2.16 5.57 9.73
CA ILE A 79 2.33 5.12 11.11
C ILE A 79 1.09 5.44 11.96
N LEU A 80 0.58 6.66 11.84
CA LEU A 80 -0.62 7.08 12.57
C LEU A 80 -1.85 6.29 12.13
N GLU A 81 -1.99 6.04 10.84
CA GLU A 81 -3.07 5.23 10.29
C GLU A 81 -2.98 3.78 10.79
N LEU A 82 -1.80 3.16 10.69
CA LEU A 82 -1.56 1.81 11.19
C LEU A 82 -1.89 1.70 12.68
N SER A 83 -1.46 2.67 13.48
CA SER A 83 -1.76 2.73 14.92
C SER A 83 -3.26 2.80 15.20
N ARG A 84 -4.02 3.59 14.43
CA ARG A 84 -5.49 3.70 14.57
C ARG A 84 -6.20 2.41 14.13
N LEU A 85 -5.73 1.77 13.08
CA LEU A 85 -6.26 0.49 12.60
C LEU A 85 -6.07 -0.63 13.62
N GLU A 86 -4.88 -0.71 14.23
CA GLU A 86 -4.54 -1.76 15.21
C GLU A 86 -5.21 -1.58 16.56
N SER A 87 -5.34 -0.34 16.99
CA SER A 87 -6.00 -0.03 18.27
C SER A 87 -7.52 -0.14 18.23
N GLY A 88 -8.10 -0.36 17.04
CA GLY A 88 -9.56 -0.43 16.87
C GLY A 88 -10.28 0.93 16.97
N TYR A 89 -9.53 2.03 17.09
CA TYR A 89 -10.12 3.39 17.14
C TYR A 89 -10.59 3.90 15.78
N MET A 90 -10.33 3.15 14.70
CA MET A 90 -10.80 3.52 13.38
C MET A 90 -12.19 2.91 13.14
N SER A 91 -13.18 3.76 12.93
CA SER A 91 -14.52 3.35 12.48
C SER A 91 -14.52 3.12 10.98
N PHE A 92 -15.29 2.11 10.54
CA PHE A 92 -15.58 1.83 9.14
C PHE A 92 -17.05 2.12 8.88
N GLU A 93 -17.32 2.91 7.85
CA GLU A 93 -18.69 3.29 7.45
C GLU A 93 -19.15 2.40 6.29
N PHE A 94 -19.78 1.27 6.62
CA PHE A 94 -20.29 0.35 5.62
C PHE A 94 -21.55 0.90 4.97
N ALA A 95 -21.54 1.01 3.64
CA ALA A 95 -22.67 1.42 2.82
C ALA A 95 -22.70 0.64 1.50
N PRO A 96 -23.90 0.48 0.89
CA PRO A 96 -24.01 -0.08 -0.46
C PRO A 96 -23.23 0.76 -1.48
N CYS A 97 -22.33 0.12 -2.20
CA CYS A 97 -21.47 0.76 -3.20
C CYS A 97 -21.54 0.00 -4.52
N GLY A 98 -21.74 0.70 -5.63
CA GLY A 98 -21.61 0.16 -6.98
C GLY A 98 -20.13 0.01 -7.33
N VAL A 99 -19.72 -1.17 -7.76
CA VAL A 99 -18.31 -1.45 -8.08
C VAL A 99 -17.89 -0.72 -9.36
N GLU A 100 -18.76 -0.67 -10.36
CA GLU A 100 -18.48 0.06 -11.60
C GLU A 100 -18.25 1.55 -11.33
N GLU A 101 -19.13 2.18 -10.52
CA GLU A 101 -19.01 3.59 -10.15
C GLU A 101 -17.71 3.88 -9.40
N LEU A 102 -17.33 3.00 -8.46
CA LEU A 102 -16.09 3.12 -7.71
C LEU A 102 -14.87 3.03 -8.64
N VAL A 103 -14.84 2.04 -9.53
CA VAL A 103 -13.73 1.84 -10.47
C VAL A 103 -13.64 3.03 -11.44
N ASP A 104 -14.77 3.56 -11.90
CA ASP A 104 -14.82 4.72 -12.79
C ASP A 104 -14.26 5.98 -12.10
N GLU A 105 -14.63 6.24 -10.85
CA GLU A 105 -14.11 7.38 -10.08
C GLU A 105 -12.59 7.27 -9.87
N ILE A 106 -12.11 6.09 -9.47
CA ILE A 106 -10.68 5.86 -9.28
C ILE A 106 -9.92 6.01 -10.60
N TYR A 107 -10.44 5.47 -11.69
CA TYR A 107 -9.83 5.58 -13.01
C TYR A 107 -9.70 7.04 -13.44
N GLN A 108 -10.78 7.83 -13.35
CA GLN A 108 -10.78 9.25 -13.72
C GLN A 108 -9.76 10.04 -12.89
N THR A 109 -9.69 9.78 -11.58
CA THR A 109 -8.75 10.48 -10.68
C THR A 109 -7.30 10.17 -11.02
N HIS A 110 -7.00 8.92 -11.41
CA HIS A 110 -5.62 8.49 -11.67
C HIS A 110 -5.18 8.70 -13.12
N GLN A 111 -6.08 8.98 -14.04
CA GLN A 111 -5.75 9.16 -15.45
C GLN A 111 -4.67 10.24 -15.69
N MET A 112 -4.65 11.29 -14.85
CA MET A 112 -3.65 12.35 -14.93
C MET A 112 -2.39 12.09 -14.08
N LEU A 113 -2.42 11.07 -13.21
CA LEU A 113 -1.31 10.73 -12.32
C LEU A 113 -0.41 9.62 -12.86
N ILE A 114 -0.96 8.79 -13.76
CA ILE A 114 -0.18 7.75 -14.44
C ILE A 114 0.76 8.42 -15.46
N PRO A 115 2.06 8.08 -15.49
CA PRO A 115 3.01 8.63 -16.45
C PRO A 115 2.57 8.42 -17.92
N GLU A 116 2.73 9.45 -18.75
CA GLU A 116 2.28 9.44 -20.17
C GLU A 116 2.87 8.30 -21.02
N GLN A 117 4.04 7.75 -20.62
CA GLN A 117 4.66 6.61 -21.29
C GLN A 117 3.98 5.26 -21.00
N LEU A 118 3.03 5.22 -20.05
CA LEU A 118 2.29 4.02 -19.69
C LEU A 118 0.86 4.11 -20.23
N GLU A 119 0.39 3.02 -20.81
CA GLU A 119 -1.02 2.91 -21.19
C GLU A 119 -1.86 2.61 -19.95
N PHE A 120 -2.82 3.48 -19.62
CA PHE A 120 -3.76 3.23 -18.52
C PHE A 120 -5.07 2.69 -19.06
N ILE A 121 -5.37 1.43 -18.76
CA ILE A 121 -6.51 0.68 -19.30
C ILE A 121 -7.56 0.52 -18.22
N LYS A 122 -8.82 0.83 -18.55
CA LYS A 122 -9.98 0.46 -17.74
C LYS A 122 -10.63 -0.79 -18.31
N ASP A 123 -10.67 -1.85 -17.50
CA ASP A 123 -11.33 -3.11 -17.82
C ASP A 123 -12.53 -3.30 -16.87
N LYS A 124 -13.70 -3.56 -17.41
CA LYS A 124 -14.90 -3.72 -16.63
C LYS A 124 -15.72 -4.92 -17.08
N ASP A 125 -16.33 -5.58 -16.12
CA ASP A 125 -17.32 -6.61 -16.38
C ASP A 125 -18.61 -5.98 -16.94
N THR A 126 -19.37 -6.77 -17.62
CA THR A 126 -20.72 -6.39 -18.10
C THR A 126 -21.79 -6.52 -17.04
N VAL A 127 -21.49 -7.21 -15.94
CA VAL A 127 -22.42 -7.43 -14.82
C VAL A 127 -22.30 -6.28 -13.82
N PRO A 128 -23.36 -5.50 -13.57
CA PRO A 128 -23.36 -4.51 -12.53
C PRO A 128 -23.34 -5.21 -11.17
N VAL A 129 -22.39 -4.87 -10.30
CA VAL A 129 -22.20 -5.49 -8.99
C VAL A 129 -22.30 -4.44 -7.88
N ARG A 130 -22.97 -4.77 -6.79
CA ARG A 130 -22.96 -3.98 -5.56
C ARG A 130 -22.30 -4.74 -4.44
N ILE A 131 -21.61 -4.00 -3.57
CA ILE A 131 -20.95 -4.49 -2.37
C ILE A 131 -21.31 -3.60 -1.18
N ASN A 132 -21.24 -4.14 0.03
CA ASN A 132 -21.45 -3.35 1.24
C ASN A 132 -20.08 -3.12 1.89
N VAL A 133 -19.53 -1.91 1.73
CA VAL A 133 -18.16 -1.58 2.16
C VAL A 133 -18.04 -0.12 2.58
N ASP A 134 -16.94 0.20 3.25
CA ASP A 134 -16.46 1.57 3.33
C ASP A 134 -15.77 1.93 2.00
N LYS A 135 -16.45 2.73 1.17
CA LYS A 135 -16.01 3.15 -0.16
C LYS A 135 -14.65 3.85 -0.11
N GLY A 136 -14.44 4.73 0.87
CA GLY A 136 -13.21 5.50 1.02
C GLY A 136 -12.01 4.59 1.32
N ARG A 137 -12.19 3.61 2.20
CA ARG A 137 -11.15 2.64 2.55
C ARG A 137 -10.84 1.69 1.39
N LEU A 138 -11.84 1.23 0.68
CA LEU A 138 -11.62 0.40 -0.51
C LEU A 138 -10.90 1.18 -1.61
N ALA A 139 -11.30 2.42 -1.87
CA ALA A 139 -10.62 3.30 -2.82
C ALA A 139 -9.15 3.54 -2.43
N GLN A 140 -8.85 3.70 -1.15
CA GLN A 140 -7.49 3.82 -0.63
C GLN A 140 -6.63 2.60 -0.96
N VAL A 141 -7.16 1.39 -0.80
CA VAL A 141 -6.44 0.15 -1.13
C VAL A 141 -6.14 0.07 -2.62
N VAL A 142 -7.14 0.32 -3.47
CA VAL A 142 -6.96 0.28 -4.93
C VAL A 142 -5.98 1.37 -5.40
N THR A 143 -6.04 2.56 -4.81
CA THR A 143 -5.07 3.65 -5.05
C THR A 143 -3.64 3.24 -4.69
N ASN A 144 -3.46 2.53 -3.57
CA ASN A 144 -2.14 2.01 -3.18
C ASN A 144 -1.60 1.02 -4.22
N PHE A 145 -2.44 0.15 -4.75
CA PHE A 145 -2.05 -0.77 -5.83
C PHE A 145 -1.69 -0.03 -7.11
N LEU A 146 -2.44 1.01 -7.50
CA LEU A 146 -2.14 1.84 -8.67
C LEU A 146 -0.82 2.61 -8.51
N ASN A 147 -0.55 3.15 -7.33
CA ASN A 147 0.70 3.83 -7.02
C ASN A 147 1.90 2.86 -7.11
N ASN A 148 1.74 1.63 -6.61
CA ASN A 148 2.75 0.60 -6.75
C ASN A 148 2.96 0.21 -8.23
N ALA A 149 1.89 -0.04 -8.98
CA ALA A 149 1.96 -0.32 -10.41
C ALA A 149 2.70 0.78 -11.18
N SER A 150 2.34 2.05 -10.95
CA SER A 150 3.00 3.20 -11.57
C SER A 150 4.49 3.30 -11.22
N LYS A 151 4.84 2.98 -9.99
CA LYS A 151 6.22 3.03 -9.51
C LYS A 151 7.11 1.94 -10.10
N PHE A 152 6.56 0.74 -10.30
CA PHE A 152 7.34 -0.44 -10.70
C PHE A 152 7.20 -0.82 -12.17
N THR A 153 6.44 -0.04 -12.95
CA THR A 153 6.28 -0.21 -14.40
C THR A 153 7.00 0.93 -15.13
N ALA A 154 8.05 0.58 -15.86
CA ALA A 154 8.80 1.56 -16.65
C ALA A 154 8.18 1.80 -18.04
N SER A 155 7.57 0.76 -18.62
CA SER A 155 6.92 0.78 -19.92
C SER A 155 5.84 -0.30 -20.02
N GLY A 156 4.90 -0.13 -20.92
CA GLY A 156 3.77 -1.04 -21.11
C GLY A 156 2.47 -0.47 -20.58
N TYR A 157 1.71 -1.23 -19.80
CA TYR A 157 0.39 -0.80 -19.34
C TYR A 157 0.17 -1.03 -17.83
N ILE A 158 -0.78 -0.26 -17.30
CA ILE A 158 -1.45 -0.48 -16.03
C ILE A 158 -2.93 -0.63 -16.33
N LYS A 159 -3.54 -1.69 -15.80
CA LYS A 159 -4.95 -1.99 -15.98
C LYS A 159 -5.68 -1.96 -14.65
N LEU A 160 -6.74 -1.16 -14.55
CA LEU A 160 -7.68 -1.18 -13.43
C LEU A 160 -8.98 -1.80 -13.90
N GLY A 161 -9.48 -2.79 -13.17
CA GLY A 161 -10.72 -3.45 -13.56
C GLY A 161 -11.42 -4.16 -12.42
N TYR A 162 -12.58 -4.72 -12.76
CA TYR A 162 -13.31 -5.62 -11.86
C TYR A 162 -13.93 -6.78 -12.64
N ARG A 163 -14.20 -7.87 -11.95
CA ARG A 163 -14.88 -9.06 -12.47
C ARG A 163 -15.80 -9.65 -11.42
N TYR A 164 -17.03 -9.98 -11.82
CA TYR A 164 -17.94 -10.75 -10.99
C TYR A 164 -17.59 -12.24 -11.06
N LEU A 165 -17.60 -12.91 -9.89
CA LEU A 165 -17.31 -14.34 -9.74
C LEU A 165 -18.60 -15.05 -9.30
N PRO A 166 -19.41 -15.55 -10.23
CA PRO A 166 -20.76 -16.07 -9.92
C PRO A 166 -20.72 -17.31 -9.05
N GLU A 167 -19.69 -18.15 -9.15
CA GLU A 167 -19.56 -19.40 -8.39
C GLU A 167 -19.47 -19.15 -6.88
N THR A 168 -18.84 -18.05 -6.47
CA THR A 168 -18.64 -17.69 -5.06
C THR A 168 -19.50 -16.50 -4.61
N SER A 169 -20.23 -15.88 -5.54
CA SER A 169 -20.93 -14.61 -5.32
C SER A 169 -19.99 -13.52 -4.79
N GLU A 170 -18.81 -13.43 -5.37
CA GLU A 170 -17.78 -12.47 -5.02
C GLU A 170 -17.50 -11.54 -6.20
N VAL A 171 -16.84 -10.43 -5.91
CA VAL A 171 -16.28 -9.54 -6.92
C VAL A 171 -14.79 -9.40 -6.70
N GLU A 172 -14.06 -9.50 -7.77
CA GLU A 172 -12.64 -9.19 -7.86
C GLU A 172 -12.47 -7.77 -8.37
N ILE A 173 -11.80 -6.89 -7.62
CA ILE A 173 -11.35 -5.57 -8.09
C ILE A 173 -9.82 -5.64 -8.15
N TYR A 174 -9.24 -5.34 -9.31
CA TYR A 174 -7.83 -5.59 -9.52
C TYR A 174 -7.09 -4.46 -10.23
N VAL A 175 -5.80 -4.40 -9.93
CA VAL A 175 -4.81 -3.62 -10.66
C VAL A 175 -3.77 -4.59 -11.22
N GLU A 176 -3.56 -4.57 -12.53
CA GLU A 176 -2.59 -5.37 -13.25
C GLU A 176 -1.57 -4.46 -13.93
N ASP A 177 -0.31 -4.80 -13.84
CA ASP A 177 0.80 -4.06 -14.44
C ASP A 177 1.75 -4.97 -15.23
N THR A 178 2.49 -4.38 -16.15
CA THR A 178 3.56 -5.04 -16.92
C THR A 178 4.95 -4.67 -16.42
N GLY A 179 5.06 -4.41 -15.13
CA GLY A 179 6.30 -3.98 -14.50
C GLY A 179 7.31 -5.11 -14.24
N CYS A 180 8.22 -4.85 -13.32
CA CYS A 180 9.31 -5.80 -13.00
C CYS A 180 8.83 -7.12 -12.38
N GLY A 181 7.60 -7.18 -11.90
CA GLY A 181 7.08 -8.34 -11.17
C GLY A 181 7.79 -8.60 -9.84
N ILE A 182 7.35 -9.64 -9.14
CA ILE A 182 7.81 -9.97 -7.79
C ILE A 182 8.29 -11.42 -7.75
N PRO A 183 9.55 -11.66 -7.35
CA PRO A 183 10.08 -13.01 -7.18
C PRO A 183 9.22 -13.85 -6.24
N ARG A 184 8.99 -15.12 -6.56
CA ARG A 184 8.12 -16.00 -5.78
C ARG A 184 8.50 -16.08 -4.30
N ALA A 185 9.78 -16.01 -3.99
CA ALA A 185 10.28 -16.03 -2.62
C ALA A 185 9.88 -14.79 -1.81
N GLU A 186 9.64 -13.65 -2.47
CA GLU A 186 9.32 -12.37 -1.85
C GLU A 186 7.81 -12.10 -1.74
N GLN A 187 6.97 -12.80 -2.51
CA GLN A 187 5.52 -12.52 -2.61
C GLN A 187 4.77 -12.57 -1.27
N LYS A 188 5.24 -13.37 -0.32
CA LYS A 188 4.68 -13.37 1.04
C LYS A 188 5.24 -12.23 1.91
N MET A 189 6.46 -11.81 1.62
CA MET A 189 7.18 -10.82 2.42
C MET A 189 6.76 -9.39 2.13
N ILE A 190 6.25 -9.10 0.93
CA ILE A 190 5.84 -7.74 0.53
C ILE A 190 4.70 -7.15 1.37
N PHE A 191 3.95 -7.98 2.09
CA PHE A 191 2.92 -7.56 3.05
C PHE A 191 3.48 -7.32 4.46
N ASN A 192 4.74 -7.64 4.72
CA ASN A 192 5.39 -7.35 5.99
C ASN A 192 5.66 -5.84 6.08
N ARG A 193 5.54 -5.31 7.29
CA ARG A 193 5.80 -3.90 7.56
C ARG A 193 7.26 -3.53 7.26
N PHE A 194 7.46 -2.37 6.63
CA PHE A 194 8.77 -1.84 6.21
C PHE A 194 9.51 -2.71 5.20
N TYR A 195 8.86 -3.73 4.64
CA TYR A 195 9.49 -4.50 3.59
C TYR A 195 9.61 -3.68 2.30
N LYS A 196 10.80 -3.69 1.74
CA LYS A 196 11.13 -3.09 0.44
C LYS A 196 11.97 -4.08 -0.34
N GLN A 197 11.62 -4.32 -1.57
CA GLN A 197 12.37 -5.22 -2.46
C GLN A 197 13.82 -4.73 -2.69
N ASN A 198 14.03 -3.41 -2.59
CA ASN A 198 15.32 -2.77 -2.70
C ASN A 198 15.37 -1.60 -1.71
N GLU A 199 16.47 -1.43 -0.98
CA GLU A 199 16.65 -0.32 -0.02
C GLU A 199 16.52 1.07 -0.66
N PHE A 200 16.84 1.16 -1.96
CA PHE A 200 16.69 2.41 -2.74
C PHE A 200 15.26 2.63 -3.27
N SER A 201 14.35 1.68 -3.10
CA SER A 201 12.98 1.84 -3.58
C SER A 201 12.23 2.89 -2.75
N GLN A 202 11.66 3.87 -3.44
CA GLN A 202 10.85 4.93 -2.82
C GLN A 202 9.62 4.34 -2.14
N GLY A 203 9.25 4.90 -0.99
CA GLY A 203 8.06 4.52 -0.24
C GLY A 203 8.38 4.09 1.20
N THR A 204 7.33 3.98 2.00
CA THR A 204 7.41 3.70 3.44
C THR A 204 7.56 2.21 3.78
N GLY A 205 7.17 1.33 2.86
CA GLY A 205 7.06 -0.11 3.13
C GLY A 205 5.87 -0.48 4.03
N LEU A 206 4.96 0.46 4.29
CA LEU A 206 3.76 0.23 5.13
C LEU A 206 2.48 0.07 4.30
N GLY A 207 2.44 0.59 3.08
CA GLY A 207 1.22 0.66 2.29
C GLY A 207 0.52 -0.68 2.10
N LEU A 208 1.22 -1.75 1.70
CA LEU A 208 0.61 -3.07 1.50
C LEU A 208 0.16 -3.72 2.82
N SER A 209 0.88 -3.50 3.92
CA SER A 209 0.45 -3.99 5.24
C SER A 209 -0.81 -3.26 5.74
N ILE A 210 -0.95 -1.96 5.46
CA ILE A 210 -2.17 -1.18 5.73
C ILE A 210 -3.32 -1.72 4.86
N CYS A 211 -3.09 -1.95 3.57
CA CYS A 211 -4.08 -2.54 2.65
C CYS A 211 -4.61 -3.88 3.18
N GLN A 212 -3.73 -4.75 3.66
CA GLN A 212 -4.13 -6.05 4.21
C GLN A 212 -5.07 -5.88 5.40
N ILE A 213 -4.74 -5.01 6.37
CA ILE A 213 -5.58 -4.76 7.55
C ILE A 213 -6.93 -4.17 7.13
N ILE A 214 -6.95 -3.21 6.21
CA ILE A 214 -8.19 -2.63 5.70
C ILE A 214 -9.08 -3.71 5.08
N ILE A 215 -8.53 -4.54 4.19
CA ILE A 215 -9.31 -5.57 3.50
C ILE A 215 -9.80 -6.65 4.46
N GLU A 216 -9.03 -7.03 5.46
CA GLU A 216 -9.49 -7.92 6.55
C GLU A 216 -10.67 -7.33 7.31
N LYS A 217 -10.63 -6.02 7.62
CA LYS A 217 -11.76 -5.31 8.25
C LYS A 217 -12.99 -5.21 7.34
N LEU A 218 -12.80 -5.12 6.04
CA LEU A 218 -13.87 -5.17 5.03
C LEU A 218 -14.35 -6.61 4.76
N GLN A 219 -13.84 -7.61 5.49
CA GLN A 219 -14.18 -9.04 5.36
C GLN A 219 -13.87 -9.60 3.97
N GLY A 220 -12.85 -9.04 3.31
CA GLY A 220 -12.32 -9.49 2.04
C GLY A 220 -10.95 -10.17 2.17
N ARG A 221 -10.35 -10.43 1.02
CA ARG A 221 -8.97 -10.92 0.93
C ARG A 221 -8.24 -10.26 -0.23
N ILE A 222 -6.90 -10.21 -0.12
CA ILE A 222 -6.03 -9.79 -1.21
C ILE A 222 -5.45 -11.02 -1.89
N GLU A 223 -5.49 -11.06 -3.21
CA GLU A 223 -4.84 -12.06 -4.03
C GLU A 223 -3.74 -11.41 -4.87
N LEU A 224 -2.60 -12.09 -4.99
CA LEU A 224 -1.45 -11.65 -5.76
C LEU A 224 -1.07 -12.71 -6.79
N HIS A 225 -1.02 -12.30 -8.05
CA HIS A 225 -0.43 -13.07 -9.13
C HIS A 225 0.71 -12.26 -9.73
N SER A 226 1.93 -12.75 -9.61
CA SER A 226 3.11 -12.03 -10.12
C SER A 226 4.17 -13.00 -10.59
N GLU A 227 4.88 -12.61 -11.64
CA GLU A 227 6.03 -13.30 -12.17
C GLU A 227 7.14 -12.28 -12.46
N GLN A 228 8.33 -12.52 -11.95
CA GLN A 228 9.46 -11.64 -12.17
C GLN A 228 9.72 -11.40 -13.65
N GLY A 229 9.80 -10.15 -14.06
CA GLY A 229 9.99 -9.72 -15.44
C GLY A 229 8.73 -9.68 -16.31
N LYS A 230 7.54 -10.06 -15.77
CA LYS A 230 6.28 -10.04 -16.52
C LYS A 230 5.22 -9.08 -15.95
N GLY A 231 5.40 -8.68 -14.69
CA GLY A 231 4.47 -7.78 -14.00
C GLY A 231 3.72 -8.44 -12.86
N SER A 232 2.75 -7.71 -12.33
CA SER A 232 1.96 -8.13 -11.17
C SER A 232 0.48 -7.82 -11.36
N ARG A 233 -0.35 -8.62 -10.70
CA ARG A 233 -1.78 -8.38 -10.55
C ARG A 233 -2.14 -8.49 -9.09
N PHE A 234 -2.52 -7.37 -8.49
CA PHE A 234 -3.08 -7.29 -7.14
C PHE A 234 -4.59 -7.22 -7.24
N ALA A 235 -5.28 -8.07 -6.53
CA ALA A 235 -6.73 -8.12 -6.53
C ALA A 235 -7.28 -8.10 -5.11
N VAL A 236 -8.39 -7.39 -4.93
CA VAL A 236 -9.23 -7.42 -3.74
C VAL A 236 -10.45 -8.27 -4.06
N ILE A 237 -10.72 -9.27 -3.24
CA ILE A 237 -11.91 -10.12 -3.36
C ILE A 237 -12.86 -9.81 -2.22
N LEU A 238 -14.10 -9.44 -2.57
CA LEU A 238 -15.16 -9.06 -1.63
C LEU A 238 -16.45 -9.79 -1.97
N LYS A 239 -17.31 -10.00 -0.97
CA LYS A 239 -18.64 -10.55 -1.21
C LYS A 239 -19.51 -9.52 -1.92
N ALA A 240 -20.15 -9.95 -3.01
CA ALA A 240 -21.18 -9.19 -3.67
C ALA A 240 -22.48 -9.26 -2.87
N THR A 241 -23.21 -8.15 -2.78
CA THR A 241 -24.58 -8.16 -2.29
C THR A 241 -25.47 -8.59 -3.45
N SER A 242 -26.35 -9.59 -3.21
CA SER A 242 -27.32 -10.00 -4.22
C SER A 242 -28.21 -8.82 -4.59
N TYR A 243 -28.45 -8.63 -5.89
CA TYR A 243 -29.57 -7.81 -6.34
C TYR A 243 -30.87 -8.49 -5.95
N GLU A 244 -31.71 -7.81 -5.15
CA GLU A 244 -33.14 -8.01 -5.23
C GLU A 244 -33.73 -7.11 -6.32
#